data_51466b19b293898943af49e24e9ca7d6
#
_entry.id   51466b19b293898943af49e24e9ca7d6
#
_cell.length_a   1.000
_cell.length_b   1.000
_cell.length_c   1.000
_cell.angle_alpha   90.00
_cell.angle_beta   90.00
_cell.angle_gamma   90.00
#
_symmetry.space_group_name_H-M   'P 1'
#
loop_
_entity.id
_entity.type
_entity.pdbx_description
1 polymer ?
#
loop_
_entity_poly.entity_id
_entity_poly.type
_entity_poly.pdbx_seq_one_letter_code
_entity_poly.pdbx_strand_id
1 'polypeptide(L)'
;MWQRSSRHAEHGGGARRDPREAITRDQRVRMRFSLPVYSTKASPGRQPVVSTTSTPHPSTRKQFLTRRRIQVALGLLWLLDAGLQFQPYMFTKAFVTQILSMNAMYQPDVIGNFIIALARLLAPHAAMWNALFAAIQLAIGIGLLWPRTVRLALSISFVWVIGVWAIGEGFGRLFTGTATLAGGAPGAVLLYGVIGLLVWPKTSLGEKSMNVSVAGEGLVGERGGRIVWTVLWFGAAIVELLPSPYPPVSVLVTTINMNLPEPGVLRHLDVITTTFVERAGLPFILLIVAVEAFVGIYIWRGERWVRPVLWIGILLSVIYWVVGQNLGGIFAGNATDPNAGPLFVLLALTLYPRSPRIRAQNNPTMKEAT
;
A
#
# COMPACT_ATOMS: atom_id res chain seq x y z
N MET A 1 -12.57 54.11 18.74
CA MET A 1 -13.69 54.70 19.48
C MET A 1 -14.38 53.60 20.21
N TRP A 2 -14.35 53.73 21.57
CA TRP A 2 -15.04 52.99 22.64
C TRP A 2 -14.45 51.59 22.93
N GLN A 3 -13.59 51.46 23.94
CA GLN A 3 -13.60 51.51 25.44
C GLN A 3 -14.27 50.26 26.05
N ARG A 4 -13.39 49.43 26.67
CA ARG A 4 -13.20 49.10 28.08
C ARG A 4 -14.49 48.99 28.94
N SER A 5 -14.67 47.86 29.60
CA SER A 5 -14.98 47.85 31.01
C SER A 5 -14.53 46.52 31.68
N SER A 6 -13.77 46.71 32.69
CA SER A 6 -13.28 45.83 33.74
C SER A 6 -14.28 45.80 34.88
N ARG A 7 -14.32 44.68 35.68
CA ARG A 7 -14.29 44.69 37.18
C ARG A 7 -14.48 43.27 37.73
N HIS A 8 -13.51 42.87 38.51
CA HIS A 8 -13.47 42.52 39.95
C HIS A 8 -14.29 41.26 40.35
N ALA A 9 -13.59 40.26 40.81
CA ALA A 9 -12.95 39.92 42.13
C ALA A 9 -13.95 39.29 43.07
N GLU A 10 -13.67 38.13 43.59
CA GLU A 10 -13.25 37.89 44.98
C GLU A 10 -13.24 36.38 45.32
N HIS A 11 -12.18 35.97 45.94
CA HIS A 11 -11.94 35.15 47.10
C HIS A 11 -12.81 33.93 47.42
N GLY A 12 -12.10 32.84 47.65
CA GLY A 12 -12.59 31.71 48.46
C GLY A 12 -11.59 30.58 48.47
N GLY A 13 -10.74 30.58 49.49
CA GLY A 13 -9.74 29.59 49.79
C GLY A 13 -10.31 28.28 50.29
N GLY A 14 -9.53 27.25 50.20
CA GLY A 14 -9.92 25.95 50.77
C GLY A 14 -8.91 24.86 50.44
N ALA A 15 -7.88 24.76 51.28
CA ALA A 15 -7.26 23.54 51.82
C ALA A 15 -6.73 22.48 50.83
N ARG A 16 -5.42 22.44 50.74
CA ARG A 16 -4.59 21.27 50.44
C ARG A 16 -4.94 20.14 51.40
N ARG A 17 -5.24 18.94 50.88
CA ARG A 17 -5.10 17.67 51.61
C ARG A 17 -4.09 16.81 50.90
N ASP A 18 -3.03 16.51 51.61
CA ASP A 18 -1.95 15.56 51.31
C ASP A 18 -2.50 14.13 51.55
N PRO A 19 -2.38 13.20 50.61
CA PRO A 19 -2.72 11.80 50.86
C PRO A 19 -1.44 10.98 51.04
N ARG A 20 -0.75 11.17 52.15
CA ARG A 20 0.14 10.22 52.76
C ARG A 20 -0.37 9.91 54.15
N GLU A 21 -1.11 8.80 54.26
CA GLU A 21 -1.26 8.00 55.46
C GLU A 21 -2.44 7.05 55.31
N ALA A 22 -2.14 5.77 55.03
CA ALA A 22 -2.90 4.62 55.51
C ALA A 22 -2.25 3.32 55.03
N ILE A 23 -1.12 2.97 55.64
CA ILE A 23 -0.66 1.58 55.67
C ILE A 23 -0.87 1.16 57.14
N THR A 24 -1.77 0.24 57.40
CA THR A 24 -1.62 -0.71 58.53
C THR A 24 -2.61 -1.88 58.42
N ARG A 25 -2.01 -3.07 58.53
CA ARG A 25 -2.53 -4.29 59.19
C ARG A 25 -3.71 -5.00 58.53
N ASP A 26 -3.56 -6.18 58.08
CA ASP A 26 -3.57 -7.43 58.85
C ASP A 26 -3.98 -8.57 57.90
N GLN A 27 -3.12 -9.46 57.61
CA GLN A 27 -3.53 -10.83 57.28
C GLN A 27 -2.34 -11.80 57.43
N ARG A 28 -2.29 -12.37 58.63
CA ARG A 28 -1.55 -13.59 58.91
C ARG A 28 -2.24 -14.76 58.23
N VAL A 29 -1.67 -15.25 57.14
CA VAL A 29 -2.11 -16.51 56.52
C VAL A 29 -1.53 -17.66 57.31
N ARG A 30 -2.39 -18.47 57.89
CA ARG A 30 -2.08 -19.76 58.52
C ARG A 30 -1.63 -20.75 57.44
N MET A 31 -0.37 -21.13 57.45
CA MET A 31 0.09 -22.34 56.78
C MET A 31 -0.39 -23.57 57.57
N ARG A 32 -1.29 -24.36 56.97
CA ARG A 32 -1.55 -25.73 57.39
C ARG A 32 -0.66 -26.66 56.56
N PHE A 33 0.32 -27.22 57.15
CA PHE A 33 1.06 -28.37 56.66
C PHE A 33 0.18 -29.62 56.80
N SER A 34 -0.21 -30.22 55.70
CA SER A 34 -0.83 -31.56 55.65
C SER A 34 0.24 -32.51 55.08
N LEU A 35 0.76 -33.38 55.91
CA LEU A 35 1.64 -34.47 55.51
C LEU A 35 0.81 -35.58 54.82
N PRO A 36 1.23 -36.15 53.71
CA PRO A 36 0.58 -37.32 53.13
C PRO A 36 1.00 -38.60 53.85
N VAL A 37 -0.02 -39.34 54.34
CA VAL A 37 0.15 -40.67 54.89
C VAL A 37 0.44 -41.62 53.72
N TYR A 38 1.60 -42.23 53.74
CA TYR A 38 1.95 -43.34 52.84
C TYR A 38 1.23 -44.63 53.25
N SER A 39 0.29 -45.09 52.44
CA SER A 39 -0.26 -46.46 52.54
C SER A 39 0.41 -47.33 51.48
N THR A 40 1.31 -48.20 51.92
CA THR A 40 1.91 -49.25 51.14
C THR A 40 0.93 -50.40 50.99
N LYS A 41 0.36 -50.60 49.77
CA LYS A 41 -0.12 -51.92 49.31
C LYS A 41 0.41 -52.16 47.94
N ALA A 42 1.44 -53.02 47.86
CA ALA A 42 1.96 -53.59 46.65
C ALA A 42 0.93 -54.58 46.02
N SER A 43 0.62 -54.41 44.74
CA SER A 43 0.06 -55.43 43.90
C SER A 43 0.94 -55.62 42.65
N PRO A 44 1.30 -56.86 42.30
CA PRO A 44 2.23 -57.10 41.19
C PRO A 44 1.48 -57.12 39.85
N GLY A 45 2.09 -56.48 38.86
CA GLY A 45 1.97 -56.88 37.48
C GLY A 45 0.92 -56.19 36.63
N ARG A 46 1.17 -54.96 36.22
CA ARG A 46 0.89 -54.47 34.87
C ARG A 46 1.90 -53.36 34.56
N GLN A 47 2.81 -53.67 33.66
CA GLN A 47 3.63 -52.60 33.07
C GLN A 47 2.70 -51.62 32.32
N PRO A 48 2.80 -50.32 32.53
CA PRO A 48 2.07 -49.37 31.69
C PRO A 48 2.65 -49.46 30.27
N VAL A 49 1.78 -49.88 29.34
CA VAL A 49 2.04 -49.67 27.91
C VAL A 49 2.18 -48.19 27.72
N VAL A 50 3.42 -47.70 27.60
CA VAL A 50 3.70 -46.35 27.17
C VAL A 50 3.25 -46.29 25.72
N SER A 51 1.98 -45.91 25.52
CA SER A 51 1.50 -45.45 24.23
C SER A 51 2.29 -44.23 23.89
N THR A 52 3.36 -44.37 23.11
CA THR A 52 4.00 -43.28 22.40
C THR A 52 2.99 -42.70 21.42
N THR A 53 2.07 -41.88 21.94
CA THR A 53 1.34 -40.93 21.12
C THR A 53 2.38 -40.04 20.50
N SER A 54 2.77 -40.36 19.26
CA SER A 54 3.54 -39.47 18.42
C SER A 54 2.73 -38.18 18.30
N THR A 55 3.12 -37.17 19.10
CA THR A 55 2.64 -35.82 18.93
C THR A 55 2.89 -35.41 17.47
N PRO A 56 1.83 -35.09 16.71
CA PRO A 56 2.02 -34.68 15.34
C PRO A 56 2.95 -33.45 15.37
N HIS A 57 4.14 -33.60 14.80
CA HIS A 57 5.03 -32.45 14.58
C HIS A 57 4.22 -31.38 13.86
N PRO A 58 4.06 -30.17 14.41
CA PRO A 58 3.33 -29.11 13.73
C PRO A 58 4.06 -28.83 12.43
N SER A 59 3.45 -29.21 11.31
CA SER A 59 3.95 -28.88 10.00
C SER A 59 3.95 -27.34 9.89
N THR A 60 5.11 -26.73 10.00
CA THR A 60 5.33 -25.29 9.78
C THR A 60 5.07 -25.00 8.31
N ARG A 61 3.81 -24.78 7.97
CA ARG A 61 3.43 -24.33 6.63
C ARG A 61 4.10 -22.96 6.41
N LYS A 62 5.16 -22.94 5.60
CA LYS A 62 5.92 -21.73 5.27
C LYS A 62 4.95 -20.65 4.78
N GLN A 63 4.92 -19.51 5.44
CA GLN A 63 4.11 -18.37 4.99
C GLN A 63 4.61 -17.89 3.63
N PHE A 64 3.75 -17.93 2.63
CA PHE A 64 4.10 -17.50 1.28
C PHE A 64 4.33 -15.97 1.22
N LEU A 65 3.43 -15.18 1.83
CA LEU A 65 3.56 -13.72 1.87
C LEU A 65 4.35 -13.27 3.11
N THR A 66 5.54 -12.73 2.88
CA THR A 66 6.41 -12.18 3.92
C THR A 66 6.81 -10.76 3.55
N ARG A 67 7.09 -9.92 4.55
CA ARG A 67 7.60 -8.55 4.31
C ARG A 67 8.82 -8.56 3.37
N ARG A 68 9.73 -9.51 3.57
CA ARG A 68 10.92 -9.62 2.73
C ARG A 68 10.59 -9.89 1.26
N ARG A 69 9.62 -10.74 0.97
CA ARG A 69 9.20 -11.03 -0.41
C ARG A 69 8.58 -9.81 -1.07
N ILE A 70 7.77 -9.04 -0.33
CA ILE A 70 7.20 -7.79 -0.85
C ILE A 70 8.30 -6.75 -1.11
N GLN A 71 9.29 -6.61 -0.20
CA GLN A 71 10.45 -5.73 -0.42
C GLN A 71 11.25 -6.14 -1.66
N VAL A 72 11.45 -7.44 -1.87
CA VAL A 72 12.13 -7.95 -3.06
C VAL A 72 11.31 -7.67 -4.32
N ALA A 73 10.01 -7.92 -4.30
CA ALA A 73 9.13 -7.64 -5.43
C ALA A 73 9.14 -6.13 -5.78
N LEU A 74 9.08 -5.26 -4.76
CA LEU A 74 9.19 -3.81 -4.93
C LEU A 74 10.56 -3.43 -5.53
N GLY A 75 11.64 -4.07 -5.07
CA GLY A 75 12.99 -3.88 -5.62
C GLY A 75 13.11 -4.32 -7.07
N LEU A 76 12.47 -5.42 -7.45
CA LEU A 76 12.45 -5.89 -8.84
C LEU A 76 11.67 -4.94 -9.75
N LEU A 77 10.59 -4.32 -9.28
CA LEU A 77 9.87 -3.29 -10.03
C LEU A 77 10.77 -2.05 -10.22
N TRP A 78 11.48 -1.57 -9.19
CA TRP A 78 12.47 -0.49 -9.34
C TRP A 78 13.59 -0.83 -10.31
N LEU A 79 14.04 -2.09 -10.36
CA LEU A 79 15.04 -2.54 -11.34
C LEU A 79 14.46 -2.57 -12.77
N LEU A 80 13.17 -2.92 -12.89
CA LEU A 80 12.48 -2.84 -14.20
C LEU A 80 12.42 -1.39 -14.67
N ASP A 81 12.03 -0.45 -13.81
CA ASP A 81 12.00 0.98 -14.14
C ASP A 81 13.37 1.48 -14.55
N ALA A 82 14.42 1.14 -13.78
CA ALA A 82 15.79 1.45 -14.15
C ALA A 82 16.17 0.87 -15.52
N GLY A 83 15.75 -0.37 -15.80
CA GLY A 83 15.97 -1.04 -17.08
C GLY A 83 15.28 -0.30 -18.25
N LEU A 84 14.05 0.15 -18.04
CA LEU A 84 13.29 0.92 -19.03
C LEU A 84 13.94 2.28 -19.35
N GLN A 85 14.67 2.89 -18.41
CA GLN A 85 15.42 4.13 -18.68
C GLN A 85 16.59 3.94 -19.64
N PHE A 86 17.02 2.71 -19.96
CA PHE A 86 18.08 2.46 -20.94
C PHE A 86 17.58 2.40 -22.39
N GLN A 87 16.29 2.61 -22.65
CA GLN A 87 15.76 2.71 -24.00
C GLN A 87 16.36 3.92 -24.72
N PRO A 88 16.70 3.83 -26.04
CA PRO A 88 17.32 4.92 -26.77
C PRO A 88 16.54 6.24 -26.73
N TYR A 89 15.21 6.18 -26.75
CA TYR A 89 14.33 7.35 -26.66
C TYR A 89 14.56 8.16 -25.38
N MET A 90 14.85 7.50 -24.27
CA MET A 90 15.04 8.13 -22.96
C MET A 90 16.25 9.07 -22.90
N PHE A 91 17.23 8.88 -23.81
CA PHE A 91 18.42 9.73 -23.90
C PHE A 91 18.24 10.92 -24.85
N THR A 92 17.06 11.15 -25.37
CA THR A 92 16.75 12.23 -26.30
C THR A 92 16.12 13.45 -25.61
N LYS A 93 16.26 14.63 -26.23
CA LYS A 93 15.50 15.81 -25.80
C LYS A 93 13.98 15.58 -25.88
N ALA A 94 13.54 14.76 -26.85
CA ALA A 94 12.14 14.45 -27.05
C ALA A 94 11.53 13.78 -25.83
N PHE A 95 12.25 12.87 -25.17
CA PHE A 95 11.80 12.28 -23.89
C PHE A 95 11.41 13.35 -22.87
N VAL A 96 12.35 14.25 -22.56
CA VAL A 96 12.10 15.30 -21.55
C VAL A 96 10.99 16.24 -21.99
N THR A 97 11.01 16.73 -23.22
CA THR A 97 10.05 17.75 -23.69
C THR A 97 8.66 17.16 -23.91
N GLN A 98 8.53 15.97 -24.46
CA GLN A 98 7.23 15.36 -24.75
C GLN A 98 6.56 14.81 -23.47
N ILE A 99 7.29 14.00 -22.68
CA ILE A 99 6.73 13.41 -21.48
C ILE A 99 6.31 14.49 -20.47
N LEU A 100 7.16 15.48 -20.20
CA LEU A 100 6.81 16.55 -19.27
C LEU A 100 5.71 17.46 -19.83
N SER A 101 5.70 17.72 -21.15
CA SER A 101 4.59 18.47 -21.75
C SER A 101 3.26 17.74 -21.65
N MET A 102 3.25 16.41 -21.85
CA MET A 102 2.04 15.60 -21.66
C MET A 102 1.54 15.65 -20.21
N ASN A 103 2.44 15.61 -19.24
CA ASN A 103 2.09 15.70 -17.83
C ASN A 103 1.66 17.10 -17.38
N ALA A 104 2.05 18.14 -18.12
CA ALA A 104 1.60 19.51 -17.93
C ALA A 104 0.22 19.78 -18.56
N MET A 105 -0.22 18.93 -19.51
CA MET A 105 -1.52 19.12 -20.18
C MET A 105 -2.68 19.02 -19.19
N TYR A 106 -3.64 19.93 -19.32
CA TYR A 106 -4.85 19.99 -18.50
C TYR A 106 -4.59 20.28 -17.00
N GLN A 107 -3.34 20.53 -16.61
CA GLN A 107 -3.01 20.95 -15.25
C GLN A 107 -3.42 22.43 -15.03
N PRO A 108 -3.72 22.82 -13.79
CA PRO A 108 -3.78 24.25 -13.43
C PRO A 108 -2.50 24.97 -13.84
N ASP A 109 -2.63 26.22 -14.30
CA ASP A 109 -1.53 27.01 -14.87
C ASP A 109 -0.25 27.03 -14.01
N VAL A 110 -0.40 27.12 -12.69
CA VAL A 110 0.75 27.12 -11.76
C VAL A 110 1.53 25.81 -11.86
N ILE A 111 0.85 24.68 -11.93
CA ILE A 111 1.47 23.35 -12.01
C ILE A 111 2.02 23.13 -13.41
N GLY A 112 1.22 23.38 -14.45
CA GLY A 112 1.61 23.21 -15.85
C GLY A 112 2.83 24.04 -16.21
N ASN A 113 2.83 25.34 -15.85
CA ASN A 113 3.95 26.23 -16.11
C ASN A 113 5.23 25.81 -15.37
N PHE A 114 5.11 25.33 -14.13
CA PHE A 114 6.23 24.78 -13.38
C PHE A 114 6.85 23.56 -14.08
N ILE A 115 6.04 22.59 -14.50
CA ILE A 115 6.49 21.39 -15.21
C ILE A 115 7.19 21.78 -16.52
N ILE A 116 6.59 22.68 -17.30
CA ILE A 116 7.17 23.16 -18.57
C ILE A 116 8.50 23.92 -18.35
N ALA A 117 8.58 24.76 -17.32
CA ALA A 117 9.83 25.46 -16.98
C ALA A 117 10.94 24.45 -16.67
N LEU A 118 10.62 23.38 -15.92
CA LEU A 118 11.57 22.33 -15.60
C LEU A 118 11.95 21.50 -16.84
N ALA A 119 11.00 21.22 -17.74
CA ALA A 119 11.30 20.56 -19.03
C ALA A 119 12.33 21.36 -19.84
N ARG A 120 12.19 22.68 -19.90
CA ARG A 120 13.15 23.57 -20.59
C ARG A 120 14.52 23.54 -19.93
N LEU A 121 14.59 23.48 -18.61
CA LEU A 121 15.85 23.39 -17.85
C LEU A 121 16.56 22.05 -18.09
N LEU A 122 15.84 20.96 -18.12
CA LEU A 122 16.40 19.60 -18.25
C LEU A 122 16.76 19.22 -19.71
N ALA A 123 16.02 19.75 -20.69
CA ALA A 123 16.16 19.37 -22.09
C ALA A 123 17.56 19.54 -22.69
N PRO A 124 18.38 20.58 -22.39
CA PRO A 124 19.72 20.71 -22.92
C PRO A 124 20.66 19.53 -22.57
N HIS A 125 20.43 18.92 -21.41
CA HIS A 125 21.25 17.82 -20.87
C HIS A 125 20.42 16.55 -20.61
N ALA A 126 19.43 16.27 -21.46
CA ALA A 126 18.47 15.18 -21.28
C ALA A 126 19.15 13.82 -21.02
N ALA A 127 20.18 13.49 -21.80
CA ALA A 127 20.92 12.22 -21.65
C ALA A 127 21.61 12.11 -20.28
N MET A 128 22.21 13.18 -19.79
CA MET A 128 22.85 13.22 -18.46
C MET A 128 21.80 13.03 -17.34
N TRP A 129 20.68 13.74 -17.43
CA TRP A 129 19.61 13.63 -16.44
C TRP A 129 18.99 12.24 -16.44
N ASN A 130 18.74 11.66 -17.63
CA ASN A 130 18.22 10.31 -17.72
C ASN A 130 19.20 9.28 -17.13
N ALA A 131 20.50 9.39 -17.40
CA ALA A 131 21.51 8.52 -16.80
C ALA A 131 21.49 8.61 -15.26
N LEU A 132 21.33 9.82 -14.70
CA LEU A 132 21.19 10.02 -13.26
C LEU A 132 19.91 9.38 -12.73
N PHE A 133 18.77 9.53 -13.42
CA PHE A 133 17.49 8.94 -13.04
C PHE A 133 17.56 7.41 -13.04
N ALA A 134 18.14 6.83 -14.09
CA ALA A 134 18.39 5.38 -14.17
C ALA A 134 19.28 4.89 -13.02
N ALA A 135 20.37 5.63 -12.72
CA ALA A 135 21.28 5.27 -11.62
C ALA A 135 20.59 5.31 -10.25
N ILE A 136 19.74 6.31 -9.98
CA ILE A 136 18.97 6.41 -8.73
C ILE A 136 18.00 5.24 -8.60
N GLN A 137 17.21 4.93 -9.64
CA GLN A 137 16.27 3.82 -9.64
C GLN A 137 16.99 2.47 -9.47
N LEU A 138 18.12 2.28 -10.15
CA LEU A 138 18.98 1.11 -10.03
C LEU A 138 19.48 0.94 -8.59
N ALA A 139 19.98 2.02 -7.98
CA ALA A 139 20.48 2.01 -6.61
C ALA A 139 19.37 1.68 -5.60
N ILE A 140 18.16 2.23 -5.77
CA ILE A 140 17.00 1.91 -4.95
C ILE A 140 16.64 0.43 -5.11
N GLY A 141 16.53 -0.08 -6.34
CA GLY A 141 16.19 -1.45 -6.64
C GLY A 141 17.17 -2.44 -6.02
N ILE A 142 18.48 -2.28 -6.27
CA ILE A 142 19.55 -3.09 -5.67
C ILE A 142 19.52 -3.00 -4.14
N GLY A 143 19.36 -1.79 -3.60
CA GLY A 143 19.31 -1.55 -2.17
C GLY A 143 18.13 -2.26 -1.48
N LEU A 144 16.99 -2.42 -2.16
CA LEU A 144 15.84 -3.20 -1.67
C LEU A 144 16.09 -4.71 -1.71
N LEU A 145 16.91 -5.20 -2.65
CA LEU A 145 17.30 -6.61 -2.71
C LEU A 145 18.25 -7.02 -1.58
N TRP A 146 18.93 -6.09 -0.93
CA TRP A 146 19.87 -6.40 0.16
C TRP A 146 19.27 -6.06 1.53
N PRO A 147 19.12 -7.02 2.46
CA PRO A 147 18.45 -6.77 3.74
C PRO A 147 19.06 -5.64 4.60
N ARG A 148 20.37 -5.42 4.49
CA ARG A 148 21.08 -4.40 5.28
C ARG A 148 20.83 -2.98 4.80
N THR A 149 20.52 -2.80 3.51
CA THR A 149 20.35 -1.49 2.86
C THR A 149 18.91 -1.09 2.66
N VAL A 150 17.93 -1.97 2.98
CA VAL A 150 16.49 -1.71 2.76
C VAL A 150 16.02 -0.36 3.33
N ARG A 151 16.44 0.01 4.56
CA ARG A 151 16.03 1.29 5.15
C ARG A 151 16.56 2.48 4.36
N LEU A 152 17.84 2.44 3.98
CA LEU A 152 18.46 3.48 3.18
C LEU A 152 17.78 3.60 1.81
N ALA A 153 17.57 2.47 1.13
CA ALA A 153 16.90 2.42 -0.15
C ALA A 153 15.47 3.00 -0.09
N LEU A 154 14.68 2.62 0.93
CA LEU A 154 13.35 3.18 1.15
C LEU A 154 13.40 4.69 1.45
N SER A 155 14.39 5.17 2.25
CA SER A 155 14.54 6.60 2.51
C SER A 155 14.83 7.40 1.22
N ILE A 156 15.73 6.88 0.38
CA ILE A 156 16.03 7.50 -0.92
C ILE A 156 14.80 7.44 -1.82
N SER A 157 14.08 6.30 -1.85
CA SER A 157 12.89 6.15 -2.67
C SER A 157 11.79 7.15 -2.30
N PHE A 158 11.60 7.52 -1.03
CA PHE A 158 10.60 8.51 -0.64
C PHE A 158 10.91 9.91 -1.21
N VAL A 159 12.17 10.32 -1.16
CA VAL A 159 12.58 11.61 -1.76
C VAL A 159 12.37 11.56 -3.28
N TRP A 160 12.75 10.45 -3.91
CA TRP A 160 12.58 10.23 -5.34
C TRP A 160 11.10 10.23 -5.75
N VAL A 161 10.24 9.50 -5.00
CA VAL A 161 8.79 9.43 -5.21
C VAL A 161 8.17 10.82 -5.22
N ILE A 162 8.49 11.68 -4.27
CA ILE A 162 7.92 13.05 -4.20
C ILE A 162 8.28 13.84 -5.46
N GLY A 163 9.55 13.81 -5.87
CA GLY A 163 10.03 14.54 -7.06
C GLY A 163 9.38 14.03 -8.35
N VAL A 164 9.39 12.72 -8.57
CA VAL A 164 8.81 12.12 -9.78
C VAL A 164 7.30 12.26 -9.81
N TRP A 165 6.61 12.07 -8.67
CA TRP A 165 5.15 12.24 -8.61
C TRP A 165 4.71 13.65 -9.00
N ALA A 166 5.41 14.67 -8.46
CA ALA A 166 5.07 16.06 -8.75
C ALA A 166 5.36 16.46 -10.20
N ILE A 167 6.48 15.98 -10.77
CA ILE A 167 7.00 16.46 -12.04
C ILE A 167 6.81 15.44 -13.14
N GLY A 168 7.29 14.22 -12.92
CA GLY A 168 7.28 13.13 -13.91
C GLY A 168 5.90 12.54 -14.15
N GLU A 169 4.99 12.60 -13.17
CA GLU A 169 3.61 12.11 -13.29
C GLU A 169 2.56 13.22 -13.16
N GLY A 170 2.96 14.49 -12.99
CA GLY A 170 2.04 15.61 -12.86
C GLY A 170 0.99 15.37 -11.77
N PHE A 171 1.42 14.95 -10.56
CA PHE A 171 0.57 14.56 -9.43
C PHE A 171 -0.43 13.44 -9.77
N GLY A 172 -0.07 12.52 -10.67
CA GLY A 172 -0.96 11.45 -11.10
C GLY A 172 -2.22 11.97 -11.78
N ARG A 173 -2.17 13.15 -12.39
CA ARG A 173 -3.26 13.84 -13.09
C ARG A 173 -4.46 14.23 -12.21
N LEU A 174 -4.32 14.21 -10.87
CA LEU A 174 -5.42 14.47 -9.92
C LEU A 174 -6.09 15.84 -10.10
N PHE A 175 -5.35 16.82 -10.64
CA PHE A 175 -5.85 18.20 -10.82
C PHE A 175 -6.32 18.50 -12.25
N THR A 176 -6.32 17.52 -13.16
CA THR A 176 -6.64 17.74 -14.58
C THR A 176 -8.12 17.55 -14.91
N GLY A 177 -8.92 16.98 -14.00
CA GLY A 177 -10.29 16.54 -14.28
C GLY A 177 -10.37 15.28 -15.16
N THR A 178 -9.23 14.59 -15.40
CA THR A 178 -9.16 13.37 -16.22
C THR A 178 -8.53 12.19 -15.48
N ALA A 179 -8.34 12.29 -14.18
CA ALA A 179 -7.75 11.24 -13.37
C ALA A 179 -8.71 10.06 -13.21
N THR A 180 -8.28 8.85 -13.55
CA THR A 180 -9.00 7.60 -13.35
C THR A 180 -8.05 6.50 -12.88
N LEU A 181 -8.53 5.53 -12.10
CA LEU A 181 -7.73 4.35 -11.75
C LEU A 181 -7.34 3.56 -13.01
N ALA A 182 -8.24 3.49 -13.98
CA ALA A 182 -7.96 2.88 -15.27
C ALA A 182 -6.78 3.53 -15.98
N GLY A 183 -6.59 4.85 -15.84
CA GLY A 183 -5.46 5.59 -16.39
C GLY A 183 -4.19 5.58 -15.52
N GLY A 184 -4.22 4.90 -14.37
CA GLY A 184 -3.06 4.81 -13.48
C GLY A 184 -3.02 5.83 -12.35
N ALA A 185 -4.08 6.65 -12.14
CA ALA A 185 -4.15 7.55 -10.99
C ALA A 185 -4.07 6.74 -9.67
N PRO A 186 -3.50 7.28 -8.62
CA PRO A 186 -2.89 8.61 -8.46
C PRO A 186 -1.42 8.71 -8.89
N GLY A 187 -0.96 7.79 -9.73
CA GLY A 187 0.40 7.69 -10.23
C GLY A 187 1.16 6.49 -9.68
N ALA A 188 1.93 5.84 -10.57
CA ALA A 188 2.67 4.62 -10.25
C ALA A 188 3.70 4.88 -9.15
N VAL A 189 4.47 5.96 -9.28
CA VAL A 189 5.56 6.26 -8.34
C VAL A 189 5.04 6.50 -6.92
N LEU A 190 3.86 7.10 -6.75
CA LEU A 190 3.25 7.28 -5.43
C LEU A 190 2.99 5.93 -4.74
N LEU A 191 2.56 4.92 -5.50
CA LEU A 191 2.32 3.57 -4.97
C LEU A 191 3.61 2.88 -4.50
N TYR A 192 4.76 3.13 -5.16
CA TYR A 192 6.06 2.69 -4.65
C TYR A 192 6.33 3.22 -3.24
N GLY A 193 6.10 4.52 -3.01
CA GLY A 193 6.25 5.13 -1.70
C GLY A 193 5.29 4.55 -0.67
N VAL A 194 4.02 4.41 -1.03
CA VAL A 194 2.98 3.84 -0.16
C VAL A 194 3.34 2.42 0.26
N ILE A 195 3.69 1.55 -0.69
CA ILE A 195 4.11 0.17 -0.37
C ILE A 195 5.39 0.20 0.48
N GLY A 196 6.33 1.08 0.18
CA GLY A 196 7.55 1.29 0.98
C GLY A 196 7.25 1.58 2.45
N LEU A 197 6.26 2.43 2.76
CA LEU A 197 5.80 2.69 4.13
C LEU A 197 5.19 1.45 4.79
N LEU A 198 4.41 0.68 4.04
CA LEU A 198 3.76 -0.54 4.54
C LEU A 198 4.76 -1.66 4.84
N VAL A 199 5.90 -1.70 4.13
CA VAL A 199 6.94 -2.72 4.33
C VAL A 199 8.18 -2.21 5.05
N TRP A 200 8.14 -1.00 5.60
CA TRP A 200 9.23 -0.41 6.36
C TRP A 200 9.63 -1.29 7.55
N PRO A 201 10.93 -1.63 7.71
CA PRO A 201 11.37 -2.49 8.80
C PRO A 201 11.27 -1.77 10.15
N LYS A 202 10.32 -2.17 11.01
CA LYS A 202 10.29 -1.72 12.42
C LYS A 202 11.36 -2.44 13.24
N THR A 203 12.01 -1.68 14.11
CA THR A 203 12.79 -2.19 15.23
C THR A 203 11.88 -2.31 16.45
N SER A 204 10.94 -3.24 16.45
CA SER A 204 10.19 -3.54 17.68
C SER A 204 10.90 -4.67 18.45
N LEU A 205 11.64 -4.29 19.46
CA LEU A 205 11.98 -5.17 20.57
C LEU A 205 10.68 -5.39 21.38
N GLY A 206 10.06 -6.54 21.24
CA GLY A 206 9.21 -7.05 22.33
C GLY A 206 7.74 -7.33 22.09
N GLU A 207 7.05 -6.85 21.07
CA GLU A 207 5.68 -7.29 20.81
C GLU A 207 5.59 -8.21 19.61
N LYS A 208 5.43 -9.50 19.87
CA LYS A 208 4.87 -10.46 18.90
C LYS A 208 3.38 -10.12 18.69
N SER A 209 3.08 -8.93 18.17
CA SER A 209 1.75 -8.63 17.67
C SER A 209 1.40 -9.66 16.61
N MET A 210 0.28 -10.34 16.76
CA MET A 210 -0.23 -11.29 15.79
C MET A 210 -0.68 -10.48 14.56
N ASN A 211 0.28 -10.08 13.71
CA ASN A 211 0.00 -9.31 12.53
C ASN A 211 -0.75 -10.16 11.51
N VAL A 212 -1.97 -9.74 11.18
CA VAL A 212 -2.86 -10.44 10.26
C VAL A 212 -2.35 -10.38 8.83
N SER A 213 -1.61 -9.32 8.45
CA SER A 213 -1.03 -9.12 7.11
C SER A 213 0.43 -8.65 7.17
N VAL A 214 1.07 -8.48 6.00
CA VAL A 214 2.41 -7.89 5.89
C VAL A 214 2.40 -6.42 6.32
N ALA A 215 1.34 -5.67 5.98
CA ALA A 215 1.19 -4.26 6.36
C ALA A 215 1.21 -4.06 7.88
N GLY A 216 0.67 -5.02 8.65
CA GLY A 216 0.72 -5.00 10.10
C GLY A 216 2.14 -4.95 10.67
N GLU A 217 3.14 -5.47 9.95
CA GLU A 217 4.55 -5.42 10.34
C GLU A 217 5.25 -4.11 9.95
N GLY A 218 4.64 -3.30 9.10
CA GLY A 218 5.18 -2.05 8.58
C GLY A 218 4.98 -0.85 9.51
N LEU A 219 5.43 0.34 9.06
CA LEU A 219 5.42 1.58 9.84
C LEU A 219 4.00 2.00 10.24
N VAL A 220 3.04 1.93 9.33
CA VAL A 220 1.66 2.41 9.52
C VAL A 220 0.71 1.34 10.07
N GLY A 221 1.14 0.08 10.10
CA GLY A 221 0.38 -1.04 10.66
C GLY A 221 -0.83 -1.45 9.81
N GLU A 222 -1.60 -2.43 10.32
CA GLU A 222 -2.78 -2.99 9.64
C GLU A 222 -3.84 -1.96 9.34
N ARG A 223 -4.18 -1.13 10.35
CA ARG A 223 -5.20 -0.09 10.20
C ARG A 223 -4.78 0.97 9.18
N GLY A 224 -3.51 1.40 9.24
CA GLY A 224 -2.98 2.36 8.28
C GLY A 224 -2.98 1.82 6.85
N GLY A 225 -2.67 0.54 6.67
CA GLY A 225 -2.77 -0.12 5.37
C GLY A 225 -4.20 -0.13 4.81
N ARG A 226 -5.21 -0.40 5.64
CA ARG A 226 -6.63 -0.32 5.23
C ARG A 226 -7.07 1.11 4.91
N ILE A 227 -6.58 2.11 5.66
CA ILE A 227 -6.83 3.53 5.34
C ILE A 227 -6.26 3.88 3.97
N VAL A 228 -5.01 3.50 3.70
CA VAL A 228 -4.37 3.72 2.41
C VAL A 228 -5.18 3.08 1.28
N TRP A 229 -5.59 1.82 1.44
CA TRP A 229 -6.43 1.13 0.47
C TRP A 229 -7.73 1.89 0.20
N THR A 230 -8.42 2.31 1.26
CA THR A 230 -9.67 3.09 1.14
C THR A 230 -9.44 4.42 0.44
N VAL A 231 -8.38 5.16 0.80
CA VAL A 231 -8.08 6.45 0.17
C VAL A 231 -7.80 6.28 -1.32
N LEU A 232 -7.08 5.23 -1.71
CA LEU A 232 -6.76 4.99 -3.12
C LEU A 232 -8.00 4.58 -3.94
N TRP A 233 -8.79 3.62 -3.48
CA TRP A 233 -9.93 3.11 -4.23
C TRP A 233 -11.17 3.99 -4.10
N PHE A 234 -11.59 4.32 -2.88
CA PHE A 234 -12.77 5.18 -2.67
C PHE A 234 -12.48 6.64 -3.00
N GLY A 235 -11.25 7.11 -2.74
CA GLY A 235 -10.83 8.45 -3.14
C GLY A 235 -10.82 8.62 -4.65
N ALA A 236 -10.38 7.61 -5.41
CA ALA A 236 -10.46 7.65 -6.87
C ALA A 236 -11.91 7.69 -7.36
N ALA A 237 -12.79 6.83 -6.81
CA ALA A 237 -14.23 6.87 -7.12
C ALA A 237 -14.85 8.26 -6.86
N ILE A 238 -14.41 8.97 -5.80
CA ILE A 238 -14.85 10.35 -5.58
C ILE A 238 -14.29 11.28 -6.65
N VAL A 239 -12.99 11.18 -6.97
CA VAL A 239 -12.34 12.05 -7.97
C VAL A 239 -12.99 11.89 -9.33
N GLU A 240 -13.38 10.68 -9.74
CA GLU A 240 -14.05 10.39 -11.00
C GLU A 240 -15.48 10.96 -11.07
N LEU A 241 -16.11 11.22 -9.93
CA LEU A 241 -17.42 11.86 -9.83
C LEU A 241 -17.36 13.39 -9.70
N LEU A 242 -16.17 13.97 -9.51
CA LEU A 242 -16.04 15.42 -9.42
C LEU A 242 -16.39 16.08 -10.77
N PRO A 243 -16.91 17.31 -10.73
CA PRO A 243 -17.16 18.07 -11.94
C PRO A 243 -15.90 18.15 -12.81
N SER A 244 -16.04 17.76 -14.07
CA SER A 244 -14.96 17.80 -15.07
C SER A 244 -15.47 18.49 -16.32
N PRO A 245 -14.63 19.27 -17.03
CA PRO A 245 -15.00 19.81 -18.33
C PRO A 245 -15.12 18.73 -19.42
N TYR A 246 -14.68 17.51 -19.11
CA TYR A 246 -14.69 16.38 -20.05
C TYR A 246 -15.76 15.35 -19.67
N PRO A 247 -16.59 14.88 -20.64
CA PRO A 247 -17.53 13.80 -20.38
C PRO A 247 -16.82 12.54 -19.89
N PRO A 248 -17.29 11.87 -18.82
CA PRO A 248 -16.61 10.70 -18.23
C PRO A 248 -16.36 9.56 -19.24
N VAL A 249 -17.30 9.34 -20.16
CA VAL A 249 -17.14 8.34 -21.25
C VAL A 249 -15.95 8.70 -22.14
N SER A 250 -15.83 9.98 -22.53
CA SER A 250 -14.72 10.45 -23.37
C SER A 250 -13.38 10.35 -22.64
N VAL A 251 -13.34 10.60 -21.33
CA VAL A 251 -12.15 10.43 -20.51
C VAL A 251 -11.67 8.98 -20.55
N LEU A 252 -12.56 8.02 -20.32
CA LEU A 252 -12.19 6.60 -20.34
C LEU A 252 -11.78 6.13 -21.74
N VAL A 253 -12.52 6.51 -22.78
CA VAL A 253 -12.18 6.18 -24.18
C VAL A 253 -10.82 6.76 -24.57
N THR A 254 -10.54 8.02 -24.20
CA THR A 254 -9.23 8.64 -24.47
C THR A 254 -8.11 7.94 -23.68
N THR A 255 -8.39 7.53 -22.44
CA THR A 255 -7.44 6.78 -21.62
C THR A 255 -7.05 5.46 -22.27
N ILE A 256 -8.02 4.69 -22.77
CA ILE A 256 -7.76 3.41 -23.47
C ILE A 256 -7.01 3.65 -24.77
N ASN A 257 -7.39 4.67 -25.54
CA ASN A 257 -6.79 4.97 -26.86
C ASN A 257 -5.53 5.86 -26.76
N MET A 258 -4.73 5.80 -25.72
CA MET A 258 -3.56 6.70 -25.54
C MET A 258 -2.46 6.57 -26.60
N ASN A 259 -2.73 5.95 -27.74
CA ASN A 259 -1.92 5.97 -28.97
C ASN A 259 -0.43 5.57 -28.78
N LEU A 260 -0.16 4.67 -27.86
CA LEU A 260 1.17 4.10 -27.74
C LEU A 260 1.39 3.07 -28.86
N PRO A 261 2.59 2.97 -29.43
CA PRO A 261 2.94 1.83 -30.25
C PRO A 261 2.74 0.55 -29.43
N GLU A 262 1.86 -0.31 -29.90
CA GLU A 262 1.44 -1.50 -29.16
C GLU A 262 1.31 -2.72 -30.06
N PRO A 263 1.44 -3.95 -29.51
CA PRO A 263 1.13 -5.17 -30.23
C PRO A 263 -0.29 -5.18 -30.77
N GLY A 264 -0.51 -5.71 -31.98
CA GLY A 264 -1.82 -5.72 -32.61
C GLY A 264 -2.95 -6.34 -31.79
N VAL A 265 -2.62 -7.29 -30.90
CA VAL A 265 -3.58 -7.90 -29.98
C VAL A 265 -4.11 -6.88 -28.96
N LEU A 266 -3.26 -6.02 -28.39
CA LEU A 266 -3.70 -4.97 -27.46
C LEU A 266 -4.54 -3.94 -28.18
N ARG A 267 -4.12 -3.49 -29.36
CA ARG A 267 -4.90 -2.57 -30.19
C ARG A 267 -6.29 -3.12 -30.50
N HIS A 268 -6.39 -4.42 -30.82
CA HIS A 268 -7.70 -5.04 -31.07
C HIS A 268 -8.57 -5.06 -29.82
N LEU A 269 -7.98 -5.33 -28.65
CA LEU A 269 -8.66 -5.27 -27.37
C LEU A 269 -9.14 -3.85 -27.06
N ASP A 270 -8.33 -2.83 -27.34
CA ASP A 270 -8.70 -1.42 -27.12
C ASP A 270 -9.85 -1.00 -28.01
N VAL A 271 -9.86 -1.38 -29.28
CA VAL A 271 -10.99 -1.11 -30.19
C VAL A 271 -12.28 -1.77 -29.70
N ILE A 272 -12.23 -3.02 -29.26
CA ILE A 272 -13.41 -3.70 -28.71
C ILE A 272 -13.89 -3.00 -27.44
N THR A 273 -12.96 -2.70 -26.54
CA THR A 273 -13.32 -2.09 -25.24
C THR A 273 -13.87 -0.68 -25.40
N THR A 274 -13.24 0.16 -26.22
CA THR A 274 -13.74 1.53 -26.48
C THR A 274 -15.09 1.52 -27.14
N THR A 275 -15.32 0.65 -28.15
CA THR A 275 -16.63 0.47 -28.76
C THR A 275 -17.69 0.05 -27.74
N PHE A 276 -17.33 -0.82 -26.80
CA PHE A 276 -18.24 -1.23 -25.73
C PHE A 276 -18.52 -0.07 -24.76
N VAL A 277 -17.50 0.66 -24.34
CA VAL A 277 -17.63 1.82 -23.42
C VAL A 277 -18.51 2.90 -24.03
N GLU A 278 -18.32 3.23 -25.32
CA GLU A 278 -19.14 4.21 -26.04
C GLU A 278 -20.61 3.80 -26.09
N ARG A 279 -20.89 2.51 -26.35
CA ARG A 279 -22.26 1.99 -26.40
C ARG A 279 -22.94 1.91 -25.05
N ALA A 280 -22.19 1.46 -24.02
CA ALA A 280 -22.70 1.32 -22.67
C ALA A 280 -22.85 2.67 -21.96
N GLY A 281 -22.04 3.66 -22.34
CA GLY A 281 -22.15 5.04 -21.91
C GLY A 281 -21.99 5.27 -20.41
N LEU A 282 -22.65 6.32 -19.91
CA LEU A 282 -22.54 6.72 -18.49
C LEU A 282 -22.93 5.61 -17.48
N PRO A 283 -23.94 4.74 -17.71
CA PRO A 283 -24.25 3.65 -16.79
C PRO A 283 -23.04 2.73 -16.50
N PHE A 284 -22.22 2.47 -17.52
CA PHE A 284 -21.02 1.66 -17.32
C PHE A 284 -19.94 2.38 -16.48
N ILE A 285 -19.75 3.67 -16.68
CA ILE A 285 -18.85 4.49 -15.85
C ILE A 285 -19.31 4.46 -14.39
N LEU A 286 -20.62 4.69 -14.15
CA LEU A 286 -21.18 4.64 -12.80
C LEU A 286 -21.03 3.26 -12.15
N LEU A 287 -21.10 2.18 -12.92
CA LEU A 287 -20.84 0.82 -12.43
C LEU A 287 -19.38 0.67 -11.99
N ILE A 288 -18.41 1.14 -12.80
CA ILE A 288 -16.99 1.11 -12.45
C ILE A 288 -16.77 1.87 -11.14
N VAL A 289 -17.21 3.11 -11.05
CA VAL A 289 -17.10 3.94 -9.85
C VAL A 289 -17.74 3.28 -8.62
N ALA A 290 -18.92 2.65 -8.78
CA ALA A 290 -19.58 1.93 -7.70
C ALA A 290 -18.75 0.71 -7.21
N VAL A 291 -18.12 -0.03 -8.13
CA VAL A 291 -17.26 -1.16 -7.79
C VAL A 291 -15.98 -0.68 -7.11
N GLU A 292 -15.37 0.40 -7.57
CA GLU A 292 -14.20 1.02 -6.92
C GLU A 292 -14.53 1.50 -5.50
N ALA A 293 -15.64 2.20 -5.33
CA ALA A 293 -16.13 2.60 -4.01
C ALA A 293 -16.39 1.40 -3.10
N PHE A 294 -16.98 0.34 -3.64
CA PHE A 294 -17.19 -0.91 -2.92
C PHE A 294 -15.84 -1.51 -2.47
N VAL A 295 -14.88 -1.65 -3.36
CA VAL A 295 -13.52 -2.16 -3.06
C VAL A 295 -12.84 -1.32 -1.99
N GLY A 296 -12.98 -0.01 -2.05
CA GLY A 296 -12.38 0.90 -1.05
C GLY A 296 -12.99 0.77 0.34
N ILE A 297 -14.31 0.60 0.44
CA ILE A 297 -15.04 0.65 1.72
C ILE A 297 -15.16 -0.73 2.39
N TYR A 298 -15.42 -1.79 1.62
CA TYR A 298 -15.74 -3.10 2.17
C TYR A 298 -14.58 -3.81 2.87
N ILE A 299 -13.35 -3.33 2.73
CA ILE A 299 -12.19 -3.82 3.49
C ILE A 299 -12.38 -3.68 5.03
N TRP A 300 -13.31 -2.81 5.46
CA TRP A 300 -13.65 -2.57 6.87
C TRP A 300 -14.79 -3.45 7.41
N ARG A 301 -15.51 -4.16 6.54
CA ARG A 301 -16.71 -4.96 6.91
C ARG A 301 -16.41 -6.24 7.69
N GLY A 302 -15.17 -6.46 8.11
CA GLY A 302 -14.73 -7.62 8.88
C GLY A 302 -13.86 -8.59 8.07
N GLU A 303 -13.15 -9.46 8.76
CA GLU A 303 -12.08 -10.30 8.17
C GLU A 303 -12.56 -11.21 7.03
N ARG A 304 -13.84 -11.64 7.05
CA ARG A 304 -14.43 -12.46 5.98
C ARG A 304 -14.47 -11.76 4.62
N TRP A 305 -14.58 -10.42 4.60
CA TRP A 305 -14.68 -9.63 3.40
C TRP A 305 -13.33 -9.17 2.85
N VAL A 306 -12.28 -9.15 3.67
CA VAL A 306 -10.96 -8.65 3.26
C VAL A 306 -10.43 -9.43 2.05
N ARG A 307 -10.48 -10.77 2.07
CA ARG A 307 -9.98 -11.58 0.95
C ARG A 307 -10.76 -11.37 -0.34
N PRO A 308 -12.10 -11.49 -0.38
CA PRO A 308 -12.87 -11.21 -1.60
C PRO A 308 -12.62 -9.82 -2.17
N VAL A 309 -12.61 -8.79 -1.32
CA VAL A 309 -12.38 -7.39 -1.72
C VAL A 309 -10.99 -7.21 -2.34
N LEU A 310 -9.94 -7.79 -1.73
CA LEU A 310 -8.59 -7.72 -2.29
C LEU A 310 -8.49 -8.46 -3.62
N TRP A 311 -9.19 -9.60 -3.79
CA TRP A 311 -9.23 -10.29 -5.08
C TRP A 311 -9.95 -9.50 -6.16
N ILE A 312 -11.07 -8.82 -5.83
CA ILE A 312 -11.74 -7.91 -6.76
C ILE A 312 -10.79 -6.77 -7.14
N GLY A 313 -10.11 -6.16 -6.15
CA GLY A 313 -9.12 -5.12 -6.41
C GLY A 313 -7.96 -5.60 -7.28
N ILE A 314 -7.44 -6.81 -7.06
CA ILE A 314 -6.40 -7.41 -7.92
C ILE A 314 -6.92 -7.59 -9.35
N LEU A 315 -8.13 -8.15 -9.51
CA LEU A 315 -8.72 -8.36 -10.83
C LEU A 315 -8.89 -7.05 -11.59
N LEU A 316 -9.46 -6.03 -10.93
CA LEU A 316 -9.61 -4.69 -11.53
C LEU A 316 -8.26 -4.08 -11.89
N SER A 317 -7.26 -4.18 -10.99
CA SER A 317 -5.92 -3.67 -11.25
C SER A 317 -5.28 -4.31 -12.48
N VAL A 318 -5.49 -5.61 -12.68
CA VAL A 318 -4.99 -6.33 -13.88
C VAL A 318 -5.75 -5.87 -15.13
N ILE A 319 -7.09 -5.74 -15.05
CA ILE A 319 -7.90 -5.25 -16.18
C ILE A 319 -7.46 -3.83 -16.56
N TYR A 320 -7.35 -2.92 -15.61
CA TYR A 320 -6.91 -1.55 -15.85
C TYR A 320 -5.49 -1.49 -16.40
N TRP A 321 -4.59 -2.37 -15.91
CA TRP A 321 -3.23 -2.45 -16.41
C TRP A 321 -3.17 -2.89 -17.88
N VAL A 322 -3.98 -3.89 -18.25
CA VAL A 322 -3.99 -4.41 -19.63
C VAL A 322 -4.68 -3.43 -20.58
N VAL A 323 -5.87 -2.93 -20.21
CA VAL A 323 -6.73 -2.16 -21.11
C VAL A 323 -6.48 -0.66 -20.98
N GLY A 324 -6.53 -0.10 -19.76
CA GLY A 324 -6.43 1.35 -19.56
C GLY A 324 -5.00 1.89 -19.55
N GLN A 325 -4.02 1.05 -19.16
CA GLN A 325 -2.60 1.43 -19.03
C GLN A 325 -1.71 0.78 -20.09
N ASN A 326 -2.28 -0.01 -20.98
CA ASN A 326 -1.56 -0.70 -22.07
C ASN A 326 -0.29 -1.40 -21.60
N LEU A 327 -0.41 -2.20 -20.51
CA LEU A 327 0.72 -2.86 -19.83
C LEU A 327 1.85 -1.90 -19.42
N GLY A 328 1.53 -0.62 -19.16
CA GLY A 328 2.52 0.43 -18.88
C GLY A 328 3.28 0.89 -20.11
N GLY A 329 2.85 0.55 -21.32
CA GLY A 329 3.52 0.90 -22.55
C GLY A 329 4.91 0.26 -22.71
N ILE A 330 5.20 -0.85 -22.00
CA ILE A 330 6.53 -1.48 -21.99
C ILE A 330 7.00 -1.96 -23.38
N PHE A 331 6.08 -2.15 -24.33
CA PHE A 331 6.37 -2.52 -25.71
C PHE A 331 6.53 -1.31 -26.65
N ALA A 332 6.27 -0.10 -26.16
CA ALA A 332 6.27 1.12 -26.96
C ALA A 332 7.68 1.71 -27.18
N GLY A 333 8.68 1.25 -26.43
CA GLY A 333 10.06 1.77 -26.53
C GLY A 333 10.26 3.13 -25.85
N ASN A 334 9.27 3.62 -25.09
CA ASN A 334 9.29 4.90 -24.38
C ASN A 334 8.64 4.84 -22.98
N ALA A 335 8.40 3.64 -22.45
CA ALA A 335 7.86 3.45 -21.11
C ALA A 335 8.91 3.79 -20.03
N THR A 336 8.50 4.48 -18.98
CA THR A 336 9.34 4.83 -17.81
C THR A 336 9.24 3.80 -16.69
N ASP A 337 8.11 3.11 -16.60
CA ASP A 337 7.74 2.15 -15.56
C ASP A 337 6.57 1.26 -16.06
N PRO A 338 6.22 0.17 -15.33
CA PRO A 338 5.10 -0.70 -15.72
C PRO A 338 3.73 -0.12 -15.40
N ASN A 339 3.63 1.15 -14.99
CA ASN A 339 2.43 1.84 -14.54
C ASN A 339 1.84 1.27 -13.22
N ALA A 340 0.67 1.74 -12.82
CA ALA A 340 0.09 1.53 -11.49
C ALA A 340 -0.44 0.10 -11.25
N GLY A 341 -0.85 -0.64 -12.30
CA GLY A 341 -1.50 -1.94 -12.15
C GLY A 341 -0.72 -2.96 -11.31
N PRO A 342 0.54 -3.30 -11.64
CA PRO A 342 1.35 -4.22 -10.84
C PRO A 342 1.56 -3.77 -9.39
N LEU A 343 1.61 -2.46 -9.16
CA LEU A 343 1.77 -1.87 -7.83
C LEU A 343 0.48 -1.99 -7.00
N PHE A 344 -0.69 -1.80 -7.57
CA PHE A 344 -1.96 -2.10 -6.90
C PHE A 344 -2.08 -3.58 -6.53
N VAL A 345 -1.64 -4.50 -7.40
CA VAL A 345 -1.55 -5.93 -7.07
C VAL A 345 -0.62 -6.16 -5.89
N LEU A 346 0.57 -5.56 -5.90
CA LEU A 346 1.54 -5.68 -4.80
C LEU A 346 1.00 -5.08 -3.50
N LEU A 347 0.28 -3.96 -3.57
CA LEU A 347 -0.41 -3.36 -2.44
C LEU A 347 -1.47 -4.30 -1.85
N ALA A 348 -2.31 -4.91 -2.69
CA ALA A 348 -3.29 -5.91 -2.25
C ALA A 348 -2.63 -7.11 -1.55
N LEU A 349 -1.53 -7.63 -2.10
CA LEU A 349 -0.75 -8.71 -1.49
C LEU A 349 -0.14 -8.30 -0.14
N THR A 350 0.22 -7.02 0.02
CA THR A 350 0.74 -6.48 1.29
C THR A 350 -0.34 -6.48 2.38
N LEU A 351 -1.60 -6.28 2.01
CA LEU A 351 -2.76 -6.31 2.91
C LEU A 351 -3.39 -7.70 3.07
N TYR A 352 -2.94 -8.68 2.29
CA TYR A 352 -3.59 -9.99 2.26
C TYR A 352 -3.46 -10.73 3.59
N PRO A 353 -4.58 -11.23 4.19
CA PRO A 353 -4.57 -11.86 5.50
C PRO A 353 -3.80 -13.19 5.51
N ARG A 354 -2.96 -13.36 6.51
CA ARG A 354 -2.26 -14.61 6.79
C ARG A 354 -3.21 -15.64 7.39
N SER A 355 -2.97 -16.93 7.15
CA SER A 355 -3.87 -18.00 7.60
C SER A 355 -4.04 -18.05 9.13
N PRO A 356 -5.27 -18.29 9.65
CA PRO A 356 -5.61 -18.26 11.09
C PRO A 356 -4.92 -19.35 11.95
N ARG A 357 -4.32 -20.38 11.35
CA ARG A 357 -3.72 -21.52 12.10
C ARG A 357 -2.55 -21.13 13.03
N ILE A 358 -1.97 -19.94 12.89
CA ILE A 358 -0.94 -19.45 13.82
C ILE A 358 -1.58 -18.82 15.07
N ARG A 359 -2.85 -18.44 15.00
CA ARG A 359 -3.59 -17.80 16.11
C ARG A 359 -3.89 -18.79 17.24
N ALA A 360 -4.11 -20.07 16.95
CA ALA A 360 -4.46 -21.08 17.95
C ALA A 360 -3.26 -21.64 18.74
N GLN A 361 -2.04 -21.57 18.18
CA GLN A 361 -0.85 -22.12 18.83
C GLN A 361 -0.19 -21.20 19.88
N ASN A 362 -0.51 -19.91 19.89
CA ASN A 362 0.10 -18.94 20.79
C ASN A 362 -0.83 -18.52 21.96
N ASN A 363 -1.97 -19.17 22.17
CA ASN A 363 -2.84 -18.89 23.31
C ASN A 363 -2.83 -20.10 24.28
N PRO A 364 -1.96 -20.11 25.31
CA PRO A 364 -1.85 -21.23 26.25
C PRO A 364 -3.10 -21.44 27.11
N THR A 365 -4.01 -20.47 27.17
CA THR A 365 -5.22 -20.49 28.01
C THR A 365 -6.40 -21.29 27.44
N MET A 366 -6.31 -21.83 26.21
CA MET A 366 -7.36 -22.72 25.66
C MET A 366 -7.11 -24.22 25.88
N LYS A 367 -6.08 -24.60 26.63
CA LYS A 367 -5.78 -26.01 26.92
C LYS A 367 -6.41 -26.54 28.20
N GLU A 368 -7.10 -25.71 29.00
CA GLU A 368 -7.69 -26.11 30.28
C GLU A 368 -9.25 -26.18 30.25
N ALA A 369 -9.88 -26.09 29.08
CA ALA A 369 -11.34 -26.14 28.95
C ALA A 369 -11.84 -27.24 27.98
N THR A 370 -11.19 -28.42 28.03
CA THR A 370 -11.80 -29.65 27.43
C THR A 370 -11.52 -30.85 28.34
#